data_3032e5cd34eed5d87503fa35d25de5c0
#
_entry.id   3032e5cd34eed5d87503fa35d25de5c0
#
_cell.length_a   1.000
_cell.length_b   1.000
_cell.length_c   1.000
_cell.angle_alpha   90.00
_cell.angle_beta   90.00
_cell.angle_gamma   90.00
#
_symmetry.space_group_name_H-M   'P 1'
#
loop_
_entity.id
_entity.type
_entity.pdbx_description
1 polymer ?
#
loop_
_entity_poly.entity_id
_entity_poly.type
_entity_poly.pdbx_seq_one_letter_code
_entity_poly.pdbx_strand_id
1 'polypeptide(L)'
;MELLTAISNDFAYDEIFSRQLEYYAQRDSLVIIISSSGNSKNVIKALDYCNKNKIQTIGFCGFEGGYLSRKAKLSLHFFAKNYGISEDSHHISMHIIMQFLRQKFIKKNISKIIF
;
A
#
# COMPACT_ATOMS: atom_id res chain seq x y z
N MET A 1 -15.34 -4.11 -7.17
CA MET A 1 -16.03 -4.23 -5.86
C MET A 1 -16.57 -5.64 -5.62
N GLU A 2 -17.02 -6.32 -6.65
CA GLU A 2 -17.62 -7.67 -6.59
C GLU A 2 -16.70 -8.72 -5.97
N LEU A 3 -15.41 -8.72 -6.31
CA LEU A 3 -14.45 -9.68 -5.75
C LEU A 3 -14.24 -9.52 -4.25
N LEU A 4 -14.25 -8.28 -3.73
CA LEU A 4 -14.13 -8.02 -2.29
C LEU A 4 -15.30 -8.60 -1.51
N THR A 5 -16.52 -8.40 -2.00
CA THR A 5 -17.74 -8.91 -1.38
C THR A 5 -17.83 -10.43 -1.47
N ALA A 6 -17.47 -11.02 -2.61
CA ALA A 6 -17.41 -12.45 -2.79
C ALA A 6 -16.42 -13.13 -1.83
N ILE A 7 -15.17 -12.64 -1.78
CA ILE A 7 -14.17 -13.19 -0.85
C ILE A 7 -14.60 -13.01 0.61
N SER A 8 -15.18 -11.85 0.96
CA SER A 8 -15.65 -11.60 2.32
C SER A 8 -16.77 -12.56 2.72
N ASN A 9 -17.66 -12.93 1.79
CA ASN A 9 -18.77 -13.85 2.01
C ASN A 9 -18.30 -15.31 2.07
N ASP A 10 -17.46 -15.73 1.13
CA ASP A 10 -17.07 -17.14 0.96
C ASP A 10 -15.93 -17.57 1.89
N PHE A 11 -15.12 -16.64 2.37
CA PHE A 11 -13.98 -16.86 3.27
C PHE A 11 -14.11 -16.02 4.54
N ALA A 12 -13.44 -14.84 4.55
CA ALA A 12 -13.52 -13.90 5.65
C ALA A 12 -13.11 -12.48 5.21
N TYR A 13 -13.61 -11.45 5.89
CA TYR A 13 -13.25 -10.06 5.62
C TYR A 13 -11.75 -9.80 5.74
N ASP A 14 -11.07 -10.46 6.65
CA ASP A 14 -9.63 -10.29 6.83
C ASP A 14 -8.77 -10.99 5.74
N GLU A 15 -9.38 -11.75 4.84
CA GLU A 15 -8.73 -12.39 3.69
C GLU A 15 -8.92 -11.66 2.36
N ILE A 16 -9.71 -10.59 2.34
CA ILE A 16 -10.08 -9.91 1.10
C ILE A 16 -8.88 -9.46 0.24
N PHE A 17 -7.79 -9.03 0.85
CA PHE A 17 -6.60 -8.60 0.13
C PHE A 17 -5.62 -9.75 -0.14
N SER A 18 -5.41 -10.63 0.83
CA SER A 18 -4.48 -11.77 0.64
C SER A 18 -4.94 -12.70 -0.46
N ARG A 19 -6.27 -12.96 -0.57
CA ARG A 19 -6.83 -13.77 -1.66
C ARG A 19 -6.69 -13.10 -3.03
N GLN A 20 -6.88 -11.80 -3.11
CA GLN A 20 -6.65 -11.09 -4.38
C GLN A 20 -5.17 -11.15 -4.80
N LEU A 21 -4.24 -11.01 -3.85
CA LEU A 21 -2.84 -11.18 -4.13
C LEU A 21 -2.50 -12.61 -4.60
N GLU A 22 -3.16 -13.60 -4.05
CA GLU A 22 -3.02 -15.01 -4.48
C GLU A 22 -3.41 -15.20 -5.95
N TYR A 23 -4.43 -14.47 -6.43
CA TYR A 23 -4.88 -14.57 -7.83
C TYR A 23 -4.07 -13.73 -8.81
N TYR A 24 -3.59 -12.56 -8.38
CA TYR A 24 -3.05 -11.55 -9.32
C TYR A 24 -1.57 -11.22 -9.13
N ALA A 25 -1.01 -11.42 -7.93
CA ALA A 25 0.37 -11.04 -7.69
C ALA A 25 1.34 -12.05 -8.29
N GLN A 26 2.36 -11.53 -8.96
CA GLN A 26 3.47 -12.30 -9.50
C GLN A 26 4.72 -12.06 -8.65
N ARG A 27 5.75 -12.86 -8.84
CA ARG A 27 6.98 -12.80 -8.03
C ARG A 27 7.74 -11.47 -8.19
N ASP A 28 7.61 -10.83 -9.33
CA ASP A 28 8.21 -9.52 -9.65
C ASP A 28 7.26 -8.34 -9.39
N SER A 29 6.08 -8.59 -8.84
CA SER A 29 5.14 -7.54 -8.46
C SER A 29 5.69 -6.68 -7.33
N LEU A 30 5.32 -5.39 -7.33
CA LEU A 30 5.45 -4.48 -6.21
C LEU A 30 4.07 -4.20 -5.63
N VAL A 31 3.89 -4.50 -4.35
CA VAL A 31 2.62 -4.27 -3.65
C VAL A 31 2.75 -3.06 -2.73
N ILE A 32 1.89 -2.07 -2.95
CA ILE A 32 1.76 -0.91 -2.07
C ILE A 32 0.60 -1.17 -1.11
N ILE A 33 0.89 -1.15 0.18
CA ILE A 33 -0.06 -1.41 1.26
C ILE A 33 -0.25 -0.13 2.06
N ILE A 34 -1.49 0.34 2.15
CA ILE A 34 -1.82 1.60 2.84
C ILE A 34 -2.74 1.29 4.03
N SER A 35 -2.31 1.68 5.22
CA SER A 35 -3.09 1.54 6.44
C SER A 35 -2.62 2.52 7.49
N SER A 36 -3.45 3.49 7.86
CA SER A 36 -3.10 4.50 8.86
C SER A 36 -2.66 3.90 10.19
N SER A 37 -3.36 2.90 10.72
CA SER A 37 -2.97 2.20 11.95
C SER A 37 -1.82 1.20 11.76
N GLY A 38 -1.65 0.69 10.53
CA GLY A 38 -0.72 -0.39 10.21
C GLY A 38 -1.04 -1.75 10.87
N ASN A 39 -2.23 -1.90 11.46
CA ASN A 39 -2.60 -3.08 12.26
C ASN A 39 -3.92 -3.76 11.83
N SER A 40 -4.56 -3.31 10.75
CA SER A 40 -5.78 -3.94 10.24
C SER A 40 -5.51 -5.39 9.84
N LYS A 41 -6.35 -6.33 10.29
CA LYS A 41 -6.14 -7.78 10.08
C LYS A 41 -6.00 -8.17 8.61
N ASN A 42 -6.82 -7.58 7.74
CA ASN A 42 -6.76 -7.80 6.30
C ASN A 42 -5.43 -7.31 5.68
N VAL A 43 -4.92 -6.19 6.18
CA VAL A 43 -3.62 -5.63 5.77
C VAL A 43 -2.48 -6.53 6.24
N ILE A 44 -2.52 -7.02 7.49
CA ILE A 44 -1.52 -7.93 8.04
C ILE A 44 -1.47 -9.22 7.21
N LYS A 45 -2.63 -9.85 6.93
CA LYS A 45 -2.68 -11.07 6.10
C LYS A 45 -2.11 -10.85 4.69
N ALA A 46 -2.40 -9.69 4.08
CA ALA A 46 -1.84 -9.35 2.78
C ALA A 46 -0.31 -9.20 2.83
N LEU A 47 0.20 -8.51 3.85
CA LEU A 47 1.63 -8.32 4.04
C LEU A 47 2.35 -9.65 4.30
N ASP A 48 1.77 -10.52 5.15
CA ASP A 48 2.32 -11.84 5.45
C ASP A 48 2.35 -12.73 4.20
N TYR A 49 1.30 -12.67 3.37
CA TYR A 49 1.29 -13.33 2.07
C TYR A 49 2.45 -12.85 1.18
N CYS A 50 2.63 -11.54 1.06
CA CYS A 50 3.73 -10.96 0.28
C CYS A 50 5.10 -11.40 0.80
N ASN A 51 5.32 -11.35 2.11
CA ASN A 51 6.58 -11.74 2.73
C ASN A 51 6.89 -13.23 2.52
N LYS A 52 5.89 -14.10 2.69
CA LYS A 52 6.02 -15.55 2.45
C LYS A 52 6.40 -15.84 0.99
N ASN A 53 5.84 -15.12 0.04
CA ASN A 53 6.07 -15.30 -1.39
C ASN A 53 7.20 -14.42 -1.96
N LYS A 54 7.95 -13.70 -1.09
CA LYS A 54 9.08 -12.84 -1.46
C LYS A 54 8.69 -11.72 -2.45
N ILE A 55 7.46 -11.25 -2.38
CA ILE A 55 6.94 -10.13 -3.16
C ILE A 55 7.38 -8.83 -2.49
N GLN A 56 7.86 -7.86 -3.26
CA GLN A 56 8.30 -6.57 -2.74
C GLN A 56 7.11 -5.75 -2.21
N THR A 57 7.29 -5.11 -1.06
CA THR A 57 6.22 -4.34 -0.42
C THR A 57 6.68 -2.94 -0.03
N ILE A 58 5.80 -1.95 -0.22
CA ILE A 58 5.93 -0.61 0.35
C ILE A 58 4.71 -0.39 1.24
N GLY A 59 4.94 -0.17 2.54
CA GLY A 59 3.91 0.17 3.50
C GLY A 59 3.78 1.68 3.69
N PHE A 60 2.55 2.22 3.62
CA PHE A 60 2.23 3.59 4.01
C PHE A 60 1.42 3.54 5.29
N CYS A 61 1.92 4.15 6.37
CA CYS A 61 1.28 4.10 7.67
C CYS A 61 1.37 5.43 8.42
N GLY A 62 0.46 5.61 9.36
CA GLY A 62 0.42 6.73 10.30
C GLY A 62 0.58 6.24 11.73
N PHE A 63 0.09 7.03 12.68
CA PHE A 63 0.11 6.72 14.12
C PHE A 63 1.47 6.17 14.57
N GLU A 64 1.49 5.00 15.17
CA GLU A 64 2.72 4.31 15.61
C GLU A 64 3.27 3.33 14.55
N GLY A 65 2.73 3.35 13.34
CA GLY A 65 3.17 2.54 12.21
C GLY A 65 2.71 1.08 12.23
N GLY A 66 2.41 0.55 13.39
CA GLY A 66 1.88 -0.80 13.58
C GLY A 66 2.78 -1.93 13.06
N TYR A 67 2.15 -3.03 12.72
CA TYR A 67 2.81 -4.21 12.13
C TYR A 67 3.36 -3.88 10.73
N LEU A 68 2.63 -3.08 9.96
CA LEU A 68 2.98 -2.72 8.59
C LEU A 68 4.35 -2.03 8.52
N SER A 69 4.62 -1.04 9.39
CA SER A 69 5.90 -0.31 9.37
C SER A 69 7.10 -1.21 9.66
N ARG A 70 6.91 -2.23 10.51
CA ARG A 70 7.99 -3.13 10.94
C ARG A 70 8.27 -4.28 9.97
N LYS A 71 7.28 -4.67 9.16
CA LYS A 71 7.34 -5.89 8.36
C LYS A 71 7.29 -5.67 6.85
N ALA A 72 6.90 -4.49 6.39
CA ALA A 72 7.03 -4.13 4.98
C ALA A 72 8.52 -4.02 4.59
N LYS A 73 8.85 -4.32 3.35
CA LYS A 73 10.22 -4.22 2.82
C LYS A 73 10.74 -2.79 2.85
N LEU A 74 9.88 -1.83 2.54
CA LEU A 74 10.08 -0.40 2.70
C LEU A 74 8.84 0.18 3.38
N SER A 75 9.04 1.13 4.29
CA SER A 75 7.92 1.80 4.97
C SER A 75 8.06 3.32 4.87
N LEU A 76 6.97 3.96 4.50
CA LEU A 76 6.75 5.40 4.63
C LEU A 76 5.84 5.61 5.83
N HIS A 77 6.43 6.02 6.96
CA HIS A 77 5.73 6.21 8.22
C HIS A 77 5.57 7.68 8.52
N PHE A 78 4.32 8.14 8.58
CA PHE A 78 3.94 9.50 8.95
C PHE A 78 3.50 9.54 10.41
N PHE A 79 4.28 10.17 11.27
CA PHE A 79 4.01 10.29 12.71
C PHE A 79 2.84 11.25 12.98
N ALA A 80 1.67 10.95 12.44
CA ALA A 80 0.45 11.72 12.61
C ALA A 80 -0.57 10.91 13.42
N LYS A 81 -0.97 11.43 14.58
CA LYS A 81 -2.00 10.82 15.45
C LYS A 81 -3.43 11.25 15.05
N ASN A 82 -3.65 11.41 13.76
CA ASN A 82 -4.93 11.83 13.19
C ASN A 82 -5.10 11.15 11.82
N TYR A 83 -6.27 10.57 11.58
CA TYR A 83 -6.55 9.86 10.33
C TYR A 83 -6.46 10.78 9.11
N GLY A 84 -7.10 11.96 9.16
CA GLY A 84 -7.07 12.90 8.03
C GLY A 84 -5.66 13.31 7.65
N ILE A 85 -4.83 13.71 8.62
CA ILE A 85 -3.44 14.09 8.38
C ILE A 85 -2.63 12.90 7.82
N SER A 86 -2.84 11.71 8.37
CA SER A 86 -2.18 10.49 7.90
C SER A 86 -2.55 10.17 6.44
N GLU A 87 -3.85 10.19 6.14
CA GLU A 87 -4.39 9.88 4.81
C GLU A 87 -3.99 10.93 3.77
N ASP A 88 -4.04 12.22 4.11
CA ASP A 88 -3.54 13.29 3.25
C ASP A 88 -2.05 13.15 2.96
N SER A 89 -1.25 12.78 3.97
CA SER A 89 0.18 12.51 3.79
C SER A 89 0.43 11.33 2.86
N HIS A 90 -0.38 10.27 2.93
CA HIS A 90 -0.33 9.15 1.99
C HIS A 90 -0.63 9.62 0.57
N HIS A 91 -1.69 10.41 0.38
CA HIS A 91 -2.06 10.97 -0.93
C HIS A 91 -0.97 11.87 -1.52
N ILE A 92 -0.44 12.79 -0.72
CA ILE A 92 0.67 13.67 -1.13
C ILE A 92 1.87 12.83 -1.60
N SER A 93 2.24 11.81 -0.83
CA SER A 93 3.36 10.93 -1.17
C SER A 93 3.14 10.16 -2.47
N MET A 94 1.93 9.67 -2.72
CA MET A 94 1.59 9.02 -3.98
C MET A 94 1.70 9.98 -5.17
N HIS A 95 1.26 11.23 -5.01
CA HIS A 95 1.43 12.26 -6.04
C HIS A 95 2.91 12.57 -6.32
N ILE A 96 3.74 12.69 -5.29
CA ILE A 96 5.18 12.90 -5.44
C ILE A 96 5.82 11.74 -6.20
N ILE A 97 5.51 10.50 -5.84
CA ILE A 97 6.00 9.30 -6.52
C ILE A 97 5.56 9.29 -7.99
N MET A 98 4.29 9.57 -8.24
CA MET A 98 3.74 9.65 -9.61
C MET A 98 4.48 10.69 -10.45
N GLN A 99 4.69 11.89 -9.92
CA GLN A 99 5.40 12.97 -10.62
C GLN A 99 6.85 12.59 -10.90
N PHE A 100 7.54 11.99 -9.93
CA PHE A 100 8.91 11.50 -10.11
C PHE A 100 9.00 10.43 -11.21
N LEU A 101 8.10 9.44 -11.19
CA LEU A 101 8.04 8.40 -12.20
C LEU A 101 7.75 8.99 -13.59
N ARG A 102 6.80 9.91 -13.68
CA ARG A 102 6.47 10.61 -14.93
C ARG A 102 7.68 11.35 -15.49
N GLN A 103 8.41 12.10 -14.64
CA GLN A 103 9.61 12.80 -15.06
C GLN A 103 10.69 11.83 -15.56
N LYS A 104 10.91 10.75 -14.81
CA LYS A 104 11.93 9.75 -15.13
C LYS A 104 11.65 9.02 -16.45
N PHE A 105 10.41 8.60 -16.67
CA PHE A 105 10.05 7.77 -17.83
C PHE A 105 9.66 8.59 -19.07
N ILE A 106 9.08 9.78 -18.91
CA ILE A 106 8.65 10.61 -20.06
C ILE A 106 9.73 11.61 -20.48
N LYS A 107 10.83 11.73 -19.73
CA LYS A 107 11.97 12.65 -20.01
C LYS A 107 11.55 14.11 -20.26
N LYS A 108 10.42 14.55 -19.70
CA LYS A 108 9.92 15.93 -19.77
C LYS A 108 10.31 16.70 -18.51
N ASN A 109 10.77 17.94 -18.70
CA ASN A 109 11.08 18.82 -17.57
C ASN A 109 9.79 19.20 -16.83
N ILE A 110 9.65 18.79 -15.55
CA ILE A 110 8.46 19.04 -14.72
C ILE A 110 8.15 20.53 -14.60
N SER A 111 9.15 21.42 -14.60
CA SER A 111 8.91 22.86 -14.50
C SER A 111 8.07 23.45 -15.64
N LYS A 112 7.87 22.71 -16.73
CA LYS A 112 7.07 23.10 -17.90
C LYS A 112 5.72 22.37 -17.96
N ILE A 113 5.36 21.59 -16.95
CA ILE A 113 4.11 20.83 -16.92
C ILE A 113 3.17 21.47 -15.90
N ILE A 114 2.06 22.00 -16.40
CA ILE A 114 0.94 22.42 -15.56
C ILE A 114 0.15 21.15 -15.20
N PHE A 115 -0.06 20.94 -13.92
CA PHE A 115 -0.85 19.83 -13.39
C PHE A 115 -2.26 20.28 -13.06
#